data_c2ebef9cdb2e81e11e8959e0b1d26bc9
#
_entry.id   c2ebef9cdb2e81e11e8959e0b1d26bc9
#
_cell.length_a   1.000
_cell.length_b   1.000
_cell.length_c   1.000
_cell.angle_alpha   90.00
_cell.angle_beta   90.00
_cell.angle_gamma   90.00
#
_symmetry.space_group_name_H-M   'P 1'
#
loop_
_entity.id
_entity.type
_entity.pdbx_description
1 polymer ?
#
loop_
_entity_poly.entity_id
_entity_poly.type
_entity_poly.pdbx_seq_one_letter_code
_entity_poly.pdbx_strand_id
1 'polypeptide(L)'
;ISLGLVGSEMCIRDRSESPYGETKQICEDILKNFCEANPLFNNITLRYFNPIGAHKSGMIGELPLGKPENLVPFLTQTAIGKREQLVVFGDDYNTSDGTCIRDYIHIEDLANVHVSCLEYLIQKKNKANYEFYNVGTGKGLSVLELINLFEKVNNVKINYRIGERRKGDVVIAFADVSKILKNVGWECKFSVEDALKSSWIWEKNLKNE
;
A
#
# COMPACT_ATOMS: atom_id res chain seq x y z
N ILE A 1 -23.30 -6.33 -9.57
CA ILE A 1 -22.65 -6.51 -8.25
C ILE A 1 -21.18 -6.17 -8.47
N SER A 2 -20.76 -5.03 -7.97
CA SER A 2 -19.38 -4.58 -8.02
C SER A 2 -18.53 -5.53 -7.17
N LEU A 3 -17.72 -6.35 -7.81
CA LEU A 3 -16.68 -7.14 -7.15
C LEU A 3 -15.44 -6.26 -6.97
N GLY A 4 -15.54 -5.27 -6.08
CA GLY A 4 -14.35 -4.72 -5.48
C GLY A 4 -13.71 -5.80 -4.63
N LEU A 5 -12.40 -5.95 -4.69
CA LEU A 5 -11.65 -6.72 -3.70
C LEU A 5 -11.75 -6.03 -2.34
N VAL A 6 -12.94 -6.07 -1.76
CA VAL A 6 -13.11 -5.77 -0.35
C VAL A 6 -12.44 -6.91 0.38
N GLY A 7 -11.36 -6.60 1.08
CA GLY A 7 -10.44 -7.55 1.70
C GLY A 7 -11.05 -8.58 2.63
N SER A 8 -11.88 -9.45 2.10
CA SER A 8 -12.10 -10.72 2.75
C SER A 8 -10.88 -11.61 2.46
N GLU A 9 -10.40 -12.32 3.45
CA GLU A 9 -9.30 -13.27 3.32
C GLU A 9 -9.57 -14.33 2.22
N MET A 10 -10.81 -14.49 1.80
CA MET A 10 -11.25 -15.36 0.70
C MET A 10 -10.94 -14.79 -0.70
N CYS A 11 -11.05 -13.47 -0.91
CA CYS A 11 -10.92 -12.90 -2.26
C CYS A 11 -9.51 -12.90 -2.84
N ILE A 12 -8.47 -12.88 -1.99
CA ILE A 12 -7.07 -12.95 -2.44
C ILE A 12 -6.64 -14.37 -2.79
N ARG A 13 -7.31 -15.39 -2.22
CA ARG A 13 -6.95 -16.81 -2.41
C ARG A 13 -7.47 -17.43 -3.70
N ASP A 14 -8.57 -16.93 -4.26
CA ASP A 14 -9.30 -17.69 -5.27
C ASP A 14 -8.99 -17.30 -6.73
N ARG A 15 -8.46 -16.12 -7.02
CA ARG A 15 -7.96 -15.73 -8.36
C ARG A 15 -7.05 -14.52 -8.28
N SER A 16 -5.77 -14.66 -8.57
CA SER A 16 -4.96 -13.51 -8.94
C SER A 16 -5.40 -13.03 -10.33
N GLU A 17 -5.73 -11.73 -10.46
CA GLU A 17 -6.11 -11.14 -11.75
C GLU A 17 -4.89 -10.73 -12.59
N SER A 18 -3.68 -10.97 -12.08
CA SER A 18 -2.44 -10.60 -12.76
C SER A 18 -1.32 -11.62 -12.54
N PRO A 19 -0.37 -11.75 -13.49
CA PRO A 19 0.81 -12.60 -13.30
C PRO A 19 1.62 -12.24 -12.05
N TYR A 20 1.70 -10.95 -11.70
CA TYR A 20 2.36 -10.49 -10.47
C TYR A 20 1.65 -11.02 -9.21
N GLY A 21 0.32 -10.91 -9.14
CA GLY A 21 -0.47 -11.46 -8.03
C GLY A 21 -0.28 -12.98 -7.89
N GLU A 22 -0.23 -13.70 -9.02
CA GLU A 22 0.03 -15.14 -9.03
C GLU A 22 1.40 -15.50 -8.44
N THR A 23 2.46 -14.73 -8.75
CA THR A 23 3.77 -14.98 -8.14
C THR A 23 3.75 -14.81 -6.62
N LYS A 24 2.96 -13.86 -6.08
CA LYS A 24 2.80 -13.69 -4.63
C LYS A 24 2.06 -14.86 -4.00
N GLN A 25 1.01 -15.36 -4.66
CA GLN A 25 0.29 -16.55 -4.20
C GLN A 25 1.19 -17.79 -4.16
N ILE A 26 1.99 -18.02 -5.21
CA ILE A 26 2.97 -19.09 -5.23
C ILE A 26 3.96 -19.00 -4.06
N CYS A 27 4.46 -17.80 -3.74
CA CYS A 27 5.34 -17.58 -2.58
C CYS A 27 4.65 -17.96 -1.26
N GLU A 28 3.37 -17.62 -1.08
CA GLU A 28 2.60 -17.99 0.10
C GLU A 28 2.41 -19.51 0.20
N ASP A 29 2.11 -20.18 -0.91
CA ASP A 29 1.94 -21.64 -0.94
C ASP A 29 3.26 -22.36 -0.61
N ILE A 30 4.40 -21.88 -1.12
CA ILE A 30 5.73 -22.39 -0.77
C ILE A 30 5.98 -22.24 0.74
N LEU A 31 5.74 -21.06 1.31
CA LEU A 31 5.95 -20.82 2.74
C LEU A 31 5.04 -21.67 3.62
N LYS A 32 3.78 -21.83 3.22
CA LYS A 32 2.83 -22.68 3.92
C LYS A 32 3.29 -24.15 3.93
N ASN A 33 3.62 -24.70 2.76
CA ASN A 33 4.11 -26.08 2.63
C ASN A 33 5.42 -26.29 3.40
N PHE A 34 6.31 -25.29 3.41
CA PHE A 34 7.54 -25.33 4.19
C PHE A 34 7.28 -25.39 5.70
N CYS A 35 6.34 -24.58 6.19
CA CYS A 35 5.91 -24.61 7.59
C CYS A 35 5.27 -25.96 7.97
N GLU A 36 4.43 -26.54 7.10
CA GLU A 36 3.83 -27.85 7.32
C GLU A 36 4.88 -28.97 7.43
N ALA A 37 5.93 -28.91 6.60
CA ALA A 37 7.04 -29.88 6.64
C ALA A 37 8.02 -29.63 7.81
N ASN A 38 8.04 -28.43 8.39
CA ASN A 38 8.96 -28.03 9.44
C ASN A 38 8.21 -27.41 10.64
N PRO A 39 7.64 -28.21 11.54
CA PRO A 39 6.76 -27.72 12.63
C PRO A 39 7.41 -26.73 13.60
N LEU A 40 8.74 -26.67 13.66
CA LEU A 40 9.49 -25.73 14.50
C LEU A 40 9.69 -24.36 13.83
N PHE A 41 9.43 -24.26 12.53
CA PHE A 41 9.52 -23.00 11.78
C PHE A 41 8.19 -22.28 11.87
N ASN A 42 8.25 -20.98 12.25
CA ASN A 42 7.08 -20.12 12.31
C ASN A 42 7.21 -18.99 11.29
N ASN A 43 6.14 -18.73 10.54
CA ASN A 43 6.06 -17.69 9.53
C ASN A 43 4.80 -16.84 9.70
N ILE A 44 4.96 -15.54 9.55
CA ILE A 44 3.84 -14.61 9.34
C ILE A 44 4.03 -13.92 7.99
N THR A 45 3.09 -14.12 7.09
CA THR A 45 3.04 -13.44 5.80
C THR A 45 2.20 -12.17 5.92
N LEU A 46 2.78 -11.02 5.55
CA LEU A 46 2.09 -9.73 5.53
C LEU A 46 1.69 -9.35 4.10
N ARG A 47 0.39 -9.23 3.86
CA ARG A 47 -0.20 -8.76 2.62
C ARG A 47 -0.48 -7.28 2.74
N TYR A 48 0.51 -6.44 2.46
CA TYR A 48 0.37 -5.00 2.59
C TYR A 48 -0.12 -4.36 1.29
N PHE A 49 -0.93 -3.32 1.44
CA PHE A 49 -1.51 -2.56 0.33
C PHE A 49 -0.50 -1.53 -0.19
N ASN A 50 -0.89 -0.31 -0.47
CA ASN A 50 -0.01 0.67 -1.11
C ASN A 50 0.83 1.45 -0.08
N PRO A 51 2.10 1.09 0.20
CA PRO A 51 2.93 1.87 1.09
C PRO A 51 3.27 3.23 0.47
N ILE A 52 3.13 4.27 1.27
CA ILE A 52 3.46 5.65 0.92
C ILE A 52 4.14 6.34 2.10
N GLY A 53 4.66 7.53 1.89
CA GLY A 53 5.32 8.27 2.95
C GLY A 53 6.83 8.08 2.97
N ALA A 54 7.46 8.77 3.88
CA ALA A 54 8.89 8.74 4.15
C ALA A 54 9.12 8.84 5.66
N HIS A 55 10.34 8.55 6.11
CA HIS A 55 10.70 8.76 7.50
C HIS A 55 10.61 10.25 7.85
N LYS A 56 10.13 10.55 9.05
CA LYS A 56 9.92 11.94 9.53
C LYS A 56 11.14 12.85 9.46
N SER A 57 12.35 12.28 9.44
CA SER A 57 13.59 13.07 9.27
C SER A 57 13.74 13.67 7.88
N GLY A 58 12.99 13.18 6.87
CA GLY A 58 13.18 13.54 5.47
C GLY A 58 14.50 13.07 4.86
N MET A 59 15.18 12.10 5.48
CA MET A 59 16.47 11.54 5.03
C MET A 59 16.33 10.11 4.49
N ILE A 60 15.17 9.49 4.64
CA ILE A 60 14.87 8.13 4.16
C ILE A 60 13.49 8.18 3.52
N GLY A 61 13.40 7.76 2.28
CA GLY A 61 12.17 7.71 1.51
C GLY A 61 12.32 6.89 0.23
N GLU A 62 11.28 6.82 -0.57
CA GLU A 62 11.29 6.09 -1.83
C GLU A 62 12.07 6.85 -2.89
N LEU A 63 13.15 6.24 -3.42
CA LEU A 63 13.98 6.80 -4.47
C LEU A 63 13.95 5.85 -5.69
N PRO A 64 12.97 5.97 -6.59
CA PRO A 64 12.88 5.12 -7.76
C PRO A 64 14.01 5.41 -8.76
N LEU A 65 14.60 4.35 -9.30
CA LEU A 65 15.55 4.45 -10.40
C LEU A 65 14.78 4.72 -11.70
N GLY A 66 14.96 5.91 -12.27
CA GLY A 66 14.28 6.31 -13.51
C GLY A 66 12.86 6.83 -13.31
N LYS A 67 11.90 6.37 -14.13
CA LYS A 67 10.50 6.79 -14.05
C LYS A 67 9.79 6.04 -12.92
N PRO A 68 9.16 6.73 -11.94
CA PRO A 68 8.37 6.05 -10.93
C PRO A 68 7.21 5.27 -11.52
N GLU A 69 6.93 4.10 -10.97
CA GLU A 69 5.75 3.31 -11.28
C GLU A 69 4.63 3.53 -10.26
N ASN A 70 5.00 3.91 -9.02
CA ASN A 70 4.07 4.22 -7.95
C ASN A 70 3.53 5.65 -8.05
N LEU A 71 2.26 5.83 -7.63
CA LEU A 71 1.55 7.10 -7.74
C LEU A 71 2.23 8.23 -6.95
N VAL A 72 2.56 8.02 -5.67
CA VAL A 72 3.06 9.10 -4.79
C VAL A 72 4.43 9.63 -5.21
N PRO A 73 5.45 8.82 -5.53
CA PRO A 73 6.71 9.34 -6.08
C PRO A 73 6.52 10.09 -7.42
N PHE A 74 5.62 9.61 -8.28
CA PHE A 74 5.32 10.33 -9.53
C PHE A 74 4.68 11.70 -9.24
N LEU A 75 3.75 11.75 -8.29
CA LEU A 75 3.04 12.94 -7.87
C LEU A 75 4.00 13.96 -7.23
N THR A 76 4.89 13.55 -6.32
CA THR A 76 5.88 14.44 -5.70
C THR A 76 6.87 14.98 -6.72
N GLN A 77 7.33 14.15 -7.68
CA GLN A 77 8.19 14.58 -8.78
C GLN A 77 7.49 15.56 -9.73
N THR A 78 6.19 15.40 -9.94
CA THR A 78 5.40 16.37 -10.72
C THR A 78 5.26 17.69 -9.95
N ALA A 79 4.95 17.62 -8.66
CA ALA A 79 4.81 18.82 -7.80
C ALA A 79 6.09 19.67 -7.74
N ILE A 80 7.27 19.02 -7.73
CA ILE A 80 8.56 19.73 -7.66
C ILE A 80 9.08 20.17 -9.04
N GLY A 81 8.37 19.82 -10.11
CA GLY A 81 8.72 20.20 -11.50
C GLY A 81 9.76 19.29 -12.16
N LYS A 82 10.09 18.13 -11.57
CA LYS A 82 10.93 17.12 -12.22
C LYS A 82 10.19 16.42 -13.37
N ARG A 83 8.85 16.44 -13.34
CA ARG A 83 7.96 15.90 -14.37
C ARG A 83 6.92 16.93 -14.76
N GLU A 84 6.58 16.95 -16.03
CA GLU A 84 5.66 17.94 -16.59
C GLU A 84 4.22 17.67 -16.13
N GLN A 85 3.79 16.41 -16.13
CA GLN A 85 2.37 16.08 -15.90
C GLN A 85 2.20 14.66 -15.37
N LEU A 86 1.30 14.51 -14.38
CA LEU A 86 0.81 13.22 -13.90
C LEU A 86 -0.32 12.72 -14.80
N VAL A 87 -0.34 11.42 -15.09
CA VAL A 87 -1.46 10.77 -15.80
C VAL A 87 -2.28 9.95 -14.79
N VAL A 88 -3.56 10.30 -14.66
CA VAL A 88 -4.57 9.52 -13.94
C VAL A 88 -5.18 8.53 -14.92
N PHE A 89 -5.12 7.24 -14.64
CA PHE A 89 -5.55 6.19 -15.57
C PHE A 89 -7.03 5.85 -15.39
N GLY A 90 -7.86 6.38 -16.29
CA GLY A 90 -9.32 6.20 -16.31
C GLY A 90 -10.05 7.11 -15.31
N ASP A 91 -11.23 7.55 -15.70
CA ASP A 91 -12.17 8.36 -14.92
C ASP A 91 -13.62 7.84 -15.05
N ASP A 92 -13.75 6.64 -15.56
CA ASP A 92 -15.03 5.99 -15.87
C ASP A 92 -15.23 4.67 -15.10
N TYR A 93 -14.45 4.44 -14.04
CA TYR A 93 -14.67 3.31 -13.12
C TYR A 93 -15.93 3.54 -12.26
N ASN A 94 -16.58 2.45 -11.83
CA ASN A 94 -17.75 2.52 -10.96
C ASN A 94 -17.37 2.89 -9.52
N THR A 95 -16.94 4.14 -9.33
CA THR A 95 -16.55 4.76 -8.06
C THR A 95 -17.14 6.18 -8.00
N SER A 96 -17.01 6.87 -6.88
CA SER A 96 -17.60 8.20 -6.67
C SER A 96 -17.10 9.28 -7.65
N ASP A 97 -15.83 9.20 -8.04
CA ASP A 97 -15.16 10.15 -8.93
C ASP A 97 -14.63 9.54 -10.22
N GLY A 98 -14.98 8.26 -10.47
CA GLY A 98 -14.57 7.52 -11.65
C GLY A 98 -13.15 6.99 -11.62
N THR A 99 -12.36 7.23 -10.55
CA THR A 99 -10.99 6.71 -10.46
C THR A 99 -10.87 5.52 -9.51
N CYS A 100 -9.80 4.72 -9.66
CA CYS A 100 -9.57 3.55 -8.81
C CYS A 100 -9.39 3.92 -7.34
N ILE A 101 -9.88 3.06 -6.44
CA ILE A 101 -9.74 3.21 -4.99
C ILE A 101 -8.65 2.27 -4.48
N ARG A 102 -7.75 2.79 -3.64
CA ARG A 102 -6.64 2.04 -3.02
C ARG A 102 -6.52 2.36 -1.54
N ASP A 103 -5.95 1.44 -0.77
CA ASP A 103 -5.58 1.64 0.62
C ASP A 103 -4.12 2.09 0.68
N TYR A 104 -3.89 3.27 1.25
CA TYR A 104 -2.57 3.88 1.35
C TYR A 104 -2.10 3.85 2.80
N ILE A 105 -1.05 3.08 3.07
CA ILE A 105 -0.47 2.91 4.40
C ILE A 105 0.85 3.67 4.54
N HIS A 106 1.07 4.31 5.68
CA HIS A 106 2.36 4.97 5.95
C HIS A 106 3.49 3.94 6.08
N ILE A 107 4.64 4.22 5.47
CA ILE A 107 5.79 3.31 5.47
C ILE A 107 6.31 3.00 6.89
N GLU A 108 6.20 3.95 7.83
CA GLU A 108 6.58 3.71 9.23
C GLU A 108 5.60 2.75 9.92
N ASP A 109 4.30 2.77 9.59
CA ASP A 109 3.34 1.78 10.06
C ASP A 109 3.64 0.40 9.49
N LEU A 110 4.00 0.33 8.21
CA LEU A 110 4.43 -0.92 7.60
C LEU A 110 5.70 -1.48 8.26
N ALA A 111 6.68 -0.63 8.59
CA ALA A 111 7.86 -1.06 9.35
C ALA A 111 7.49 -1.56 10.77
N ASN A 112 6.62 -0.83 11.47
CA ASN A 112 6.17 -1.18 12.80
C ASN A 112 5.41 -2.52 12.86
N VAL A 113 4.59 -2.83 11.86
CA VAL A 113 3.88 -4.12 11.84
C VAL A 113 4.82 -5.31 11.74
N HIS A 114 5.94 -5.19 11.03
CA HIS A 114 6.95 -6.24 10.99
C HIS A 114 7.55 -6.50 12.37
N VAL A 115 7.87 -5.43 13.12
CA VAL A 115 8.36 -5.53 14.50
C VAL A 115 7.31 -6.18 15.40
N SER A 116 6.06 -5.71 15.34
CA SER A 116 4.95 -6.25 16.15
C SER A 116 4.69 -7.73 15.87
N CYS A 117 4.75 -8.15 14.61
CA CYS A 117 4.60 -9.55 14.25
C CYS A 117 5.80 -10.41 14.70
N LEU A 118 7.02 -9.87 14.67
CA LEU A 118 8.20 -10.55 15.19
C LEU A 118 8.08 -10.73 16.71
N GLU A 119 7.69 -9.69 17.45
CA GLU A 119 7.45 -9.77 18.90
C GLU A 119 6.36 -10.78 19.25
N TYR A 120 5.28 -10.81 18.46
CA TYR A 120 4.19 -11.78 18.59
C TYR A 120 4.70 -13.23 18.46
N LEU A 121 5.61 -13.51 17.49
CA LEU A 121 6.24 -14.82 17.32
C LEU A 121 7.22 -15.15 18.47
N ILE A 122 8.07 -14.20 18.88
CA ILE A 122 9.03 -14.37 19.99
C ILE A 122 8.28 -14.71 21.28
N GLN A 123 7.15 -14.08 21.53
CA GLN A 123 6.29 -14.34 22.68
C GLN A 123 5.45 -15.62 22.55
N LYS A 124 5.60 -16.37 21.47
CA LYS A 124 4.87 -17.63 21.19
C LYS A 124 3.35 -17.47 21.25
N LYS A 125 2.83 -16.34 20.77
CA LYS A 125 1.40 -16.03 20.75
C LYS A 125 0.71 -16.52 19.48
N ASN A 126 1.47 -16.94 18.46
CA ASN A 126 0.95 -17.48 17.21
C ASN A 126 0.14 -18.77 17.46
N LYS A 127 -0.97 -18.89 16.75
CA LYS A 127 -1.91 -20.03 16.86
C LYS A 127 -1.56 -21.18 15.92
N ALA A 128 -0.78 -20.88 14.88
CA ALA A 128 -0.29 -21.84 13.91
C ALA A 128 1.14 -21.49 13.51
N ASN A 129 1.89 -22.42 12.94
CA ASN A 129 3.22 -22.19 12.44
C ASN A 129 3.27 -21.40 11.12
N TYR A 130 2.13 -21.27 10.43
CA TYR A 130 1.91 -20.37 9.29
C TYR A 130 0.68 -19.50 9.54
N GLU A 131 0.88 -18.21 9.58
CA GLU A 131 -0.19 -17.21 9.67
C GLU A 131 -0.02 -16.16 8.58
N PHE A 132 -1.12 -15.50 8.19
CA PHE A 132 -1.06 -14.38 7.28
C PHE A 132 -2.01 -13.27 7.73
N TYR A 133 -1.66 -12.04 7.42
CA TYR A 133 -2.42 -10.84 7.80
C TYR A 133 -2.44 -9.82 6.68
N ASN A 134 -3.61 -9.24 6.43
CA ASN A 134 -3.72 -8.04 5.61
C ASN A 134 -3.27 -6.83 6.42
N VAL A 135 -2.52 -5.94 5.77
CA VAL A 135 -1.91 -4.75 6.38
C VAL A 135 -2.23 -3.51 5.55
N GLY A 136 -3.02 -2.63 6.11
CA GLY A 136 -3.48 -1.39 5.51
C GLY A 136 -4.15 -0.51 6.56
N THR A 137 -4.80 0.54 6.13
CA THR A 137 -5.59 1.43 7.00
C THR A 137 -7.03 0.93 7.18
N GLY A 138 -7.47 -0.01 6.33
CA GLY A 138 -8.88 -0.42 6.23
C GLY A 138 -9.78 0.62 5.56
N LYS A 139 -9.19 1.68 4.97
CA LYS A 139 -9.92 2.77 4.30
C LYS A 139 -9.36 2.96 2.91
N GLY A 140 -10.25 3.00 1.93
CA GLY A 140 -9.89 3.31 0.55
C GLY A 140 -9.96 4.80 0.25
N LEU A 141 -9.01 5.29 -0.52
CA LEU A 141 -9.06 6.61 -1.16
C LEU A 141 -8.94 6.45 -2.67
N SER A 142 -9.69 7.24 -3.41
CA SER A 142 -9.56 7.30 -4.87
C SER A 142 -8.27 8.02 -5.28
N VAL A 143 -7.87 7.86 -6.53
CA VAL A 143 -6.68 8.56 -7.04
C VAL A 143 -6.87 10.07 -7.01
N LEU A 144 -8.05 10.58 -7.39
CA LEU A 144 -8.34 12.03 -7.35
C LEU A 144 -8.45 12.54 -5.91
N GLU A 145 -9.04 11.78 -5.00
CA GLU A 145 -9.05 12.14 -3.57
C GLU A 145 -7.63 12.27 -3.02
N LEU A 146 -6.72 11.34 -3.37
CA LEU A 146 -5.32 11.41 -2.94
C LEU A 146 -4.59 12.63 -3.52
N ILE A 147 -4.79 12.96 -4.80
CA ILE A 147 -4.23 14.16 -5.43
C ILE A 147 -4.72 15.43 -4.72
N ASN A 148 -6.03 15.54 -4.52
CA ASN A 148 -6.64 16.69 -3.84
C ASN A 148 -6.12 16.83 -2.39
N LEU A 149 -5.98 15.70 -1.70
CA LEU A 149 -5.44 15.69 -0.35
C LEU A 149 -3.98 16.15 -0.33
N PHE A 150 -3.16 15.67 -1.26
CA PHE A 150 -1.76 16.08 -1.39
C PHE A 150 -1.64 17.59 -1.66
N GLU A 151 -2.42 18.12 -2.59
CA GLU A 151 -2.47 19.57 -2.87
C GLU A 151 -2.80 20.38 -1.61
N LYS A 152 -3.84 19.93 -0.88
CA LYS A 152 -4.32 20.60 0.33
C LYS A 152 -3.27 20.61 1.44
N VAL A 153 -2.67 19.44 1.77
CA VAL A 153 -1.77 19.34 2.93
C VAL A 153 -0.39 19.94 2.69
N ASN A 154 0.02 20.05 1.42
CA ASN A 154 1.32 20.60 1.04
C ASN A 154 1.27 22.01 0.42
N ASN A 155 0.06 22.55 0.24
CA ASN A 155 -0.20 23.85 -0.41
C ASN A 155 0.49 23.97 -1.78
N VAL A 156 0.32 22.98 -2.63
CA VAL A 156 0.88 22.92 -4.00
C VAL A 156 -0.22 22.54 -4.98
N LYS A 157 0.01 22.77 -6.28
CA LYS A 157 -0.88 22.34 -7.35
C LYS A 157 -0.22 21.27 -8.21
N ILE A 158 -1.00 20.31 -8.64
CA ILE A 158 -0.55 19.20 -9.47
C ILE A 158 -1.09 19.38 -10.88
N ASN A 159 -0.17 19.43 -11.85
CA ASN A 159 -0.55 19.32 -13.25
C ASN A 159 -0.84 17.85 -13.57
N TYR A 160 -2.10 17.50 -13.80
CA TYR A 160 -2.48 16.16 -14.21
C TYR A 160 -3.45 16.15 -15.38
N ARG A 161 -3.52 15.03 -16.07
CA ARG A 161 -4.54 14.74 -17.08
C ARG A 161 -5.12 13.35 -16.88
N ILE A 162 -6.32 13.15 -17.38
CA ILE A 162 -6.91 11.82 -17.47
C ILE A 162 -6.34 11.11 -18.70
N GLY A 163 -5.96 9.86 -18.55
CA GLY A 163 -5.55 8.95 -19.60
C GLY A 163 -6.50 7.76 -19.70
N GLU A 164 -6.26 6.88 -20.66
CA GLU A 164 -7.01 5.64 -20.81
C GLU A 164 -6.82 4.73 -19.57
N ARG A 165 -7.76 3.82 -19.33
CA ARG A 165 -7.63 2.78 -18.28
C ARG A 165 -6.38 1.95 -18.50
N ARG A 166 -5.70 1.61 -17.43
CA ARG A 166 -4.60 0.67 -17.46
C ARG A 166 -5.16 -0.76 -17.39
N LYS A 167 -4.72 -1.63 -18.29
CA LYS A 167 -5.16 -3.03 -18.31
C LYS A 167 -4.78 -3.74 -17.01
N GLY A 168 -5.74 -4.40 -16.38
CA GLY A 168 -5.54 -5.15 -15.14
C GLY A 168 -5.64 -4.31 -13.86
N ASP A 169 -6.07 -3.03 -13.95
CA ASP A 169 -6.33 -2.25 -12.75
C ASP A 169 -7.62 -2.73 -12.05
N VAL A 170 -7.47 -3.10 -10.78
CA VAL A 170 -8.58 -3.42 -9.88
C VAL A 170 -9.30 -2.12 -9.52
N VAL A 171 -10.64 -2.11 -9.60
CA VAL A 171 -11.43 -0.89 -9.36
C VAL A 171 -11.31 -0.43 -7.91
N ILE A 172 -11.47 -1.35 -6.94
CA ILE A 172 -11.44 -1.05 -5.51
C ILE A 172 -10.59 -2.09 -4.80
N ALA A 173 -9.59 -1.64 -4.03
CA ALA A 173 -8.75 -2.50 -3.22
C ALA A 173 -8.36 -1.81 -1.91
N PHE A 174 -8.84 -2.34 -0.77
CA PHE A 174 -8.43 -1.93 0.58
C PHE A 174 -8.46 -3.11 1.56
N ALA A 175 -7.71 -2.99 2.67
CA ALA A 175 -7.51 -4.08 3.62
C ALA A 175 -8.71 -4.32 4.53
N ASP A 176 -9.04 -5.60 4.78
CA ASP A 176 -9.69 -5.97 6.03
C ASP A 176 -8.59 -6.23 7.08
N VAL A 177 -8.48 -5.34 8.05
CA VAL A 177 -7.46 -5.35 9.11
C VAL A 177 -7.95 -5.98 10.41
N SER A 178 -9.18 -6.51 10.44
CA SER A 178 -9.81 -7.04 11.65
C SER A 178 -9.02 -8.19 12.29
N LYS A 179 -8.43 -9.04 11.48
CA LYS A 179 -7.66 -10.21 11.94
C LYS A 179 -6.34 -9.81 12.61
N ILE A 180 -5.58 -8.88 12.04
CA ILE A 180 -4.32 -8.44 12.65
C ILE A 180 -4.58 -7.66 13.93
N LEU A 181 -5.59 -6.81 13.96
CA LEU A 181 -6.00 -6.09 15.16
C LEU A 181 -6.37 -7.07 16.27
N LYS A 182 -7.20 -8.08 15.98
CA LYS A 182 -7.65 -9.07 16.97
C LYS A 182 -6.52 -9.97 17.51
N ASN A 183 -5.59 -10.40 16.65
CA ASN A 183 -4.59 -11.41 17.03
C ASN A 183 -3.28 -10.78 17.51
N VAL A 184 -2.79 -9.78 16.81
CA VAL A 184 -1.50 -9.11 17.11
C VAL A 184 -1.70 -7.86 17.95
N GLY A 185 -2.89 -7.23 17.89
CA GLY A 185 -3.19 -5.97 18.56
C GLY A 185 -2.58 -4.76 17.84
N TRP A 186 -2.27 -4.90 16.55
CA TRP A 186 -1.65 -3.85 15.76
C TRP A 186 -2.70 -3.07 14.94
N GLU A 187 -2.51 -1.76 14.87
CA GLU A 187 -3.28 -0.83 14.04
C GLU A 187 -2.39 0.29 13.51
N CYS A 188 -2.81 0.94 12.42
CA CYS A 188 -2.12 2.11 11.86
C CYS A 188 -2.17 3.29 12.84
N LYS A 189 -1.05 4.01 12.96
CA LYS A 189 -0.91 5.19 13.82
C LYS A 189 -0.83 6.49 13.02
N PHE A 190 -0.39 6.42 11.77
CA PHE A 190 -0.23 7.59 10.91
C PHE A 190 -1.41 7.73 9.95
N SER A 191 -1.78 8.97 9.68
CA SER A 191 -2.77 9.31 8.67
C SER A 191 -2.15 9.31 7.26
N VAL A 192 -3.02 9.28 6.24
CA VAL A 192 -2.57 9.46 4.84
C VAL A 192 -1.99 10.87 4.64
N GLU A 193 -2.53 11.86 5.34
CA GLU A 193 -2.00 13.23 5.36
C GLU A 193 -0.55 13.28 5.85
N ASP A 194 -0.22 12.54 6.91
CA ASP A 194 1.15 12.44 7.43
C ASP A 194 2.08 11.80 6.41
N ALA A 195 1.62 10.74 5.76
CA ALA A 195 2.37 10.07 4.71
C ALA A 195 2.64 11.00 3.50
N LEU A 196 1.64 11.76 3.06
CA LEU A 196 1.81 12.71 1.95
C LEU A 196 2.73 13.87 2.30
N LYS A 197 2.67 14.39 3.54
CA LYS A 197 3.60 15.42 4.03
C LYS A 197 5.03 14.92 4.09
N SER A 198 5.25 13.73 4.66
CA SER A 198 6.60 13.14 4.75
C SER A 198 7.19 12.83 3.39
N SER A 199 6.40 12.32 2.42
CA SER A 199 6.83 12.14 1.03
C SER A 199 7.26 13.45 0.38
N TRP A 200 6.54 14.54 0.64
CA TRP A 200 6.87 15.86 0.09
C TRP A 200 8.14 16.44 0.71
N ILE A 201 8.35 16.26 2.02
CA ILE A 201 9.60 16.68 2.69
C ILE A 201 10.79 15.92 2.09
N TRP A 202 10.67 14.61 1.91
CA TRP A 202 11.70 13.78 1.27
C TRP A 202 12.05 14.27 -0.13
N GLU A 203 11.05 14.48 -1.00
CA GLU A 203 11.28 14.94 -2.38
C GLU A 203 11.96 16.32 -2.44
N LYS A 204 11.61 17.22 -1.51
CA LYS A 204 12.27 18.54 -1.42
C LYS A 204 13.73 18.43 -0.99
N ASN A 205 14.05 17.52 -0.08
CA ASN A 205 15.43 17.31 0.36
C ASN A 205 16.31 16.75 -0.76
N LEU A 206 15.79 15.82 -1.55
CA LEU A 206 16.48 15.28 -2.75
C LEU A 206 16.81 16.35 -3.82
N LYS A 207 16.07 17.45 -3.86
CA LYS A 207 16.36 18.55 -4.81
C LYS A 207 17.53 19.43 -4.35
N ASN A 208 17.82 19.42 -3.05
CA ASN A 208 18.84 20.26 -2.45
C ASN A 208 20.23 19.56 -2.37
N GLU A 209 20.29 18.30 -2.76
CA GLU A 209 21.53 17.55 -2.99
C GLU A 209 21.93 17.61 -4.48
#